data_916d1823c9fcb4d348199816b6ee0a5a
#
_entry.id   916d1823c9fcb4d348199816b6ee0a5a
#
_cell.length_a   1.000
_cell.length_b   1.000
_cell.length_c   1.000
_cell.angle_alpha   90.00
_cell.angle_beta   90.00
_cell.angle_gamma   90.00
#
_symmetry.space_group_name_H-M   'P 1'
#
loop_
_entity.id
_entity.type
_entity.pdbx_description
1 polymer ?
#
loop_
_entity_poly.entity_id
_entity_poly.type
_entity_poly.pdbx_seq_one_letter_code
_entity_poly.pdbx_strand_id
1 'polypeptide(L)' 'MSVARETILTALEALKKLEEFAVSNLAEVKRYDFSGFSPGQQAKIRRLLERLSEDTFRHEDMIDAIVSRLRR' A
#
# COMPACT_ATOMS: atom_id res chain seq x y z
N MET A 1 -10.19 -26.68 -12.82
CA MET A 1 -9.50 -25.49 -12.29
C MET A 1 -8.02 -25.57 -12.65
N SER A 2 -7.44 -24.48 -13.09
CA SER A 2 -6.05 -24.50 -13.51
C SER A 2 -5.12 -24.21 -12.33
N VAL A 3 -3.95 -24.88 -12.32
CA VAL A 3 -2.88 -24.64 -11.37
C VAL A 3 -2.40 -23.18 -11.45
N ALA A 4 -2.43 -22.61 -12.66
CA ALA A 4 -2.02 -21.22 -12.88
C ALA A 4 -2.91 -20.23 -12.12
N ARG A 5 -4.21 -20.48 -12.05
CA ARG A 5 -5.13 -19.63 -11.28
C ARG A 5 -4.78 -19.65 -9.80
N GLU A 6 -4.57 -20.81 -9.23
CA GLU A 6 -4.21 -20.94 -7.81
C GLU A 6 -2.88 -20.25 -7.51
N THR A 7 -1.91 -20.41 -8.38
CA THR A 7 -0.60 -19.77 -8.23
C THR A 7 -0.73 -18.25 -8.26
N ILE A 8 -1.53 -17.72 -9.18
CA ILE A 8 -1.75 -16.28 -9.30
C ILE A 8 -2.48 -15.75 -8.05
N LEU A 9 -3.52 -16.44 -7.58
CA LEU A 9 -4.24 -16.04 -6.37
C LEU A 9 -3.33 -16.00 -5.15
N THR A 10 -2.49 -17.00 -4.97
CA THR A 10 -1.52 -17.04 -3.87
C THR A 10 -0.55 -15.87 -3.94
N ALA A 11 -0.05 -15.58 -5.14
CA ALA A 11 0.86 -14.45 -5.34
C ALA A 11 0.17 -13.11 -5.04
N LEU A 12 -1.08 -12.95 -5.45
CA LEU A 12 -1.85 -11.74 -5.18
C LEU A 12 -2.15 -11.56 -3.70
N GLU A 13 -2.43 -12.64 -2.98
CA GLU A 13 -2.63 -12.60 -1.54
C GLU A 13 -1.35 -12.17 -0.80
N ALA A 14 -0.20 -12.69 -1.23
CA ALA A 14 1.08 -12.27 -0.68
C ALA A 14 1.36 -10.79 -0.96
N LEU A 15 1.07 -10.34 -2.18
CA LEU A 15 1.23 -8.94 -2.57
C LEU A 15 0.34 -8.03 -1.73
N LYS A 16 -0.90 -8.44 -1.48
CA LYS A 16 -1.83 -7.66 -0.64
C LYS A 16 -1.30 -7.51 0.78
N LYS A 17 -0.72 -8.57 1.35
CA LYS A 17 -0.10 -8.49 2.68
C LYS A 17 1.04 -7.50 2.73
N LEU A 18 1.83 -7.42 1.66
CA LEU A 18 2.90 -6.42 1.56
C LEU A 18 2.33 -4.99 1.53
N GLU A 19 1.23 -4.77 0.82
CA GLU A 19 0.57 -3.46 0.80
C GLU A 19 0.00 -3.10 2.18
N GLU A 20 -0.62 -4.03 2.87
CA GLU A 20 -1.12 -3.83 4.23
C GLU A 20 0.00 -3.47 5.21
N PHE A 21 1.14 -4.13 5.07
CA PHE A 21 2.34 -3.84 5.85
C PHE A 21 2.83 -2.42 5.56
N ALA A 22 2.81 -2.00 4.30
CA ALA A 22 3.18 -0.65 3.91
C ALA A 22 2.26 0.41 4.54
N VAL A 23 0.95 0.16 4.58
CA VAL A 23 -0.01 1.04 5.25
C VAL A 23 0.36 1.22 6.72
N SER A 24 0.64 0.14 7.43
CA SER A 24 1.04 0.18 8.84
C SER A 24 2.31 0.98 9.05
N ASN A 25 3.32 0.76 8.20
CA ASN A 25 4.60 1.47 8.28
C ASN A 25 4.43 2.95 7.99
N LEU A 26 3.62 3.32 7.01
CA LEU A 26 3.35 4.72 6.69
C LEU A 26 2.63 5.42 7.84
N ALA A 27 1.68 4.75 8.47
CA ALA A 27 0.99 5.30 9.64
C ALA A 27 1.96 5.57 10.79
N GLU A 28 2.93 4.67 10.99
CA GLU A 28 3.94 4.84 12.01
C GLU A 28 4.89 6.00 11.70
N VAL A 29 5.35 6.10 10.45
CA VAL A 29 6.23 7.20 10.03
C VAL A 29 5.55 8.54 10.21
N LYS A 30 4.24 8.64 9.95
CA LYS A 30 3.46 9.87 10.13
C LYS A 30 3.42 10.35 11.57
N ARG A 31 3.69 9.48 12.54
CA ARG A 31 3.74 9.82 13.96
C ARG A 31 5.09 10.37 14.40
N TYR A 32 6.11 10.28 13.56
CA TYR A 32 7.44 10.77 13.92
C TYR A 32 7.44 12.29 14.07
N ASP A 33 8.32 12.77 14.93
CA ASP A 33 8.50 14.19 15.16
C ASP A 33 9.39 14.78 14.08
N PHE A 34 8.81 15.65 13.26
CA PHE A 34 9.52 16.34 12.18
C PHE A 34 9.93 17.78 12.55
N SER A 35 9.86 18.13 13.84
CA SER A 35 10.15 19.50 14.28
C SER A 35 11.59 19.95 14.00
N GLY A 36 12.51 18.99 13.79
CA GLY A 36 13.90 19.30 13.41
C GLY A 36 14.06 19.79 11.97
N PHE A 37 13.02 19.70 11.16
CA PHE A 37 13.03 20.15 9.77
C PHE A 37 12.37 21.53 9.66
N SER A 38 12.73 22.30 8.62
CA SER A 38 12.09 23.58 8.35
C SER A 38 10.61 23.37 8.00
N PRO A 39 9.75 24.41 8.18
CA PRO A 39 8.33 24.30 7.80
C PRO A 39 8.11 23.87 6.35
N GLY A 40 8.93 24.34 5.42
CA GLY A 40 8.85 23.94 4.01
C GLY A 40 9.21 22.47 3.80
N GLN A 41 10.22 21.98 4.49
CA GLN A 41 10.60 20.57 4.44
C GLN A 41 9.52 19.67 5.06
N GLN A 42 8.95 20.08 6.18
CA GLN A 42 7.86 19.35 6.82
C GLN A 42 6.65 19.21 5.90
N ALA A 43 6.26 20.30 5.23
CA ALA A 43 5.14 20.29 4.30
C ALA A 43 5.40 19.34 3.14
N LYS A 44 6.62 19.34 2.59
CA LYS A 44 7.00 18.45 1.50
C LYS A 44 6.97 16.98 1.94
N ILE A 45 7.50 16.68 3.11
CA ILE A 45 7.49 15.32 3.65
C ILE A 45 6.07 14.82 3.82
N ARG A 46 5.19 15.62 4.43
CA ARG A 46 3.78 15.25 4.62
C ARG A 46 3.08 14.96 3.29
N ARG A 47 3.32 15.79 2.29
CA ARG A 47 2.72 15.62 0.96
C ARG A 47 3.17 14.30 0.32
N LEU A 48 4.45 13.97 0.44
CA LEU A 48 4.99 12.72 -0.10
C LEU A 48 4.43 11.51 0.62
N LEU A 49 4.28 11.59 1.95
CA LEU A 49 3.70 10.50 2.73
C LEU A 49 2.22 10.28 2.38
N GLU A 50 1.46 11.35 2.19
CA GLU A 50 0.06 11.26 1.75
C GLU A 50 -0.04 10.58 0.40
N ARG A 51 0.82 10.96 -0.54
CA ARG A 51 0.84 10.37 -1.88
C ARG A 51 1.18 8.89 -1.84
N LEU A 52 2.16 8.50 -1.02
CA LEU A 52 2.50 7.08 -0.84
C LEU A 52 1.32 6.30 -0.28
N SER A 53 0.60 6.87 0.68
CA SER A 53 -0.60 6.24 1.26
C SER A 53 -1.70 6.05 0.21
N GLU A 54 -1.95 7.07 -0.60
CA GLU A 54 -2.95 7.00 -1.68
C GLU A 54 -2.59 5.93 -2.70
N ASP A 55 -1.32 5.85 -3.09
CA ASP A 55 -0.84 4.85 -4.04
C ASP A 55 -0.99 3.43 -3.47
N THR A 56 -0.70 3.24 -2.20
CA THR A 56 -0.84 1.94 -1.54
C THR A 56 -2.31 1.50 -1.51
N PHE A 57 -3.25 2.39 -1.16
CA PHE A 57 -4.68 2.08 -1.19
C PHE A 57 -5.17 1.77 -2.60
N ARG A 58 -4.67 2.49 -3.59
CA ARG A 58 -5.00 2.21 -4.99
C ARG A 58 -4.52 0.83 -5.40
N HIS A 59 -3.31 0.45 -4.99
CA HIS A 59 -2.77 -0.89 -5.27
C HIS A 59 -3.63 -1.98 -4.63
N GLU A 60 -4.08 -1.79 -3.40
CA GLU A 60 -4.96 -2.75 -2.74
C GLU A 60 -6.28 -2.93 -3.50
N ASP A 61 -6.88 -1.82 -3.95
CA ASP A 61 -8.11 -1.87 -4.74
C ASP A 61 -7.91 -2.62 -6.05
N MET A 62 -6.79 -2.39 -6.73
CA MET A 62 -6.45 -3.09 -7.96
C MET A 62 -6.27 -4.59 -7.72
N ILE A 63 -5.58 -4.97 -6.66
CA ILE A 63 -5.39 -6.37 -6.30
C ILE A 63 -6.74 -7.03 -6.01
N ASP A 64 -7.59 -6.39 -5.23
CA ASP A 64 -8.92 -6.90 -4.90
C ASP A 64 -9.79 -7.08 -6.15
N ALA A 65 -9.70 -6.17 -7.11
CA ALA A 65 -10.42 -6.27 -8.37
C ALA A 65 -9.97 -7.49 -9.18
N ILE A 66 -8.67 -7.74 -9.25
CA ILE A 66 -8.12 -8.91 -9.95
C ILE A 66 -8.54 -10.20 -9.26
N VAL A 67 -8.40 -10.26 -7.94
CA VAL A 67 -8.79 -11.43 -7.15
C VAL A 67 -10.28 -11.75 -7.35
N SER A 68 -11.12 -10.73 -7.33
CA SER A 68 -12.55 -10.87 -7.52
C SER A 68 -12.88 -11.49 -8.89
N ARG A 69 -12.18 -11.05 -9.94
CA ARG A 69 -12.36 -11.60 -11.28
C ARG A 69 -11.92 -13.05 -11.39
N LEU A 70 -10.80 -13.40 -10.73
CA LEU A 70 -10.26 -14.76 -10.78
C LEU A 70 -11.12 -15.76 -10.01
N ARG A 71 -11.87 -15.29 -9.02
CA ARG A 71 -12.73 -16.15 -8.20
C ARG A 71 -14.15 -16.35 -8.77
N ARG A 72 -14.49 -15.68 -9.84
CA ARG A 72 -15.79 -15.84 -10.50
C ARG A 72 -15.93 -17.14 -11.26
#